data_1c5608f23af09f9aa465a94096579813
#
_entry.id   1c5608f23af09f9aa465a94096579813
#
_cell.length_a   1.000
_cell.length_b   1.000
_cell.length_c   1.000
_cell.angle_alpha   90.00
_cell.angle_beta   90.00
_cell.angle_gamma   90.00
#
_symmetry.space_group_name_H-M   'P 1'
#
loop_
_entity.id
_entity.type
_entity.pdbx_description
1 polymer ?
#
loop_
_entity_poly.entity_id
_entity_poly.type
_entity_poly.pdbx_seq_one_letter_code
_entity_poly.pdbx_strand_id
1 'polypeptide(L)'
;TIIVSIGAINTSLAIIRDGILVLTYSIQTGGNAITRSIEADFGLTPSQSEEYKKTYGFSKTDAGKKIGKSTEPILSSILLEIKKALAFYSQKYKDDAIIQQVLLSGGTAKLPGIDLFFAENLGIETVVAFPWKIFANQQLPPDLLNSSTDYTIALGLAMRDL
;
A
#
# COMPACT_ATOMS: atom_id res chain seq x y z
N THR A 1 7.63 10.78 6.90
CA THR A 1 6.63 9.96 6.22
C THR A 1 7.30 8.84 5.43
N ILE A 2 6.73 7.65 5.44
CA ILE A 2 7.09 6.57 4.52
C ILE A 2 5.96 6.36 3.51
N ILE A 3 6.29 6.29 2.23
CA ILE A 3 5.36 5.96 1.15
C ILE A 3 5.57 4.49 0.80
N VAL A 4 4.47 3.71 0.77
CA VAL A 4 4.45 2.29 0.42
C VAL A 4 3.54 2.12 -0.80
N SER A 5 4.14 1.94 -1.96
CA SER A 5 3.40 1.73 -3.21
C SER A 5 3.35 0.25 -3.55
N ILE A 6 2.18 -0.38 -3.34
CA ILE A 6 1.97 -1.81 -3.55
C ILE A 6 1.39 -2.02 -4.96
N GLY A 7 2.27 -2.32 -5.91
CA GLY A 7 1.91 -2.62 -7.29
C GLY A 7 1.49 -4.08 -7.48
N ALA A 8 1.31 -4.50 -8.73
CA ALA A 8 0.96 -5.87 -9.08
C ALA A 8 2.10 -6.86 -8.81
N ILE A 9 3.34 -6.50 -9.16
CA ILE A 9 4.52 -7.39 -9.13
C ILE A 9 5.41 -7.10 -7.94
N ASN A 10 5.61 -5.82 -7.61
CA ASN A 10 6.52 -5.37 -6.57
C ASN A 10 5.86 -4.33 -5.66
N THR A 11 6.50 -4.11 -4.51
CA THR A 11 6.19 -3.02 -3.58
C THR A 11 7.41 -2.11 -3.49
N SER A 12 7.20 -0.83 -3.73
CA SER A 12 8.23 0.20 -3.62
C SER A 12 8.05 1.01 -2.35
N LEU A 13 9.15 1.24 -1.64
CA LEU A 13 9.20 2.08 -0.45
C LEU A 13 9.98 3.35 -0.75
N ALA A 14 9.50 4.47 -0.21
CA ALA A 14 10.22 5.73 -0.23
C ALA A 14 10.07 6.43 1.13
N ILE A 15 11.16 6.81 1.77
CA ILE A 15 11.12 7.61 3.00
C ILE A 15 11.43 9.07 2.62
N ILE A 16 10.52 9.94 3.02
CA ILE A 16 10.62 11.38 2.84
C ILE A 16 10.84 12.04 4.21
N ARG A 17 11.90 12.82 4.32
CA ARG A 17 12.23 13.64 5.47
C ARG A 17 12.42 15.08 5.03
N ASP A 18 11.70 16.00 5.65
CA ASP A 18 11.78 17.45 5.37
C ASP A 18 11.65 17.78 3.86
N GLY A 19 10.75 17.06 3.18
CA GLY A 19 10.53 17.21 1.73
C GLY A 19 11.58 16.51 0.85
N ILE A 20 12.60 15.87 1.44
CA ILE A 20 13.70 15.24 0.72
C ILE A 20 13.53 13.72 0.73
N LEU A 21 13.73 13.07 -0.42
CA LEU A 21 13.79 11.63 -0.54
C LEU A 21 15.12 11.12 0.03
N VAL A 22 15.06 10.40 1.15
CA VAL A 22 16.26 9.94 1.90
C VAL A 22 16.53 8.45 1.80
N LEU A 23 15.52 7.66 1.43
CA LEU A 23 15.64 6.21 1.23
C LEU A 23 14.63 5.73 0.18
N THR A 24 15.08 4.86 -0.71
CA THR A 24 14.20 4.03 -1.55
C THR A 24 14.56 2.57 -1.40
N TYR A 25 13.56 1.71 -1.45
CA TYR A 25 13.74 0.26 -1.38
C TYR A 25 12.65 -0.44 -2.20
N SER A 26 12.98 -1.56 -2.84
CA SER A 26 12.02 -2.35 -3.62
C SER A 26 11.93 -3.78 -3.09
N ILE A 27 10.71 -4.22 -2.88
CA ILE A 27 10.36 -5.58 -2.44
C ILE A 27 9.78 -6.31 -3.65
N GLN A 28 10.32 -7.49 -3.98
CA GLN A 28 9.90 -8.30 -5.14
C GLN A 28 8.61 -9.09 -4.84
N THR A 29 7.65 -8.44 -4.17
CA THR A 29 6.35 -9.00 -3.81
C THR A 29 5.29 -7.91 -3.98
N GLY A 30 4.17 -8.24 -4.62
CA GLY A 30 3.06 -7.31 -4.86
C GLY A 30 1.72 -8.03 -4.92
N GLY A 31 0.70 -7.35 -5.44
CA GLY A 31 -0.70 -7.80 -5.45
C GLY A 31 -0.94 -9.14 -6.14
N ASN A 32 -0.11 -9.53 -7.11
CA ASN A 32 -0.23 -10.82 -7.78
C ASN A 32 0.11 -12.00 -6.85
N ALA A 33 1.00 -11.80 -5.89
CA ALA A 33 1.29 -12.84 -4.88
C ALA A 33 0.07 -13.06 -3.96
N ILE A 34 -0.63 -11.98 -3.61
CA ILE A 34 -1.88 -12.03 -2.85
C ILE A 34 -2.95 -12.80 -3.63
N THR A 35 -3.14 -12.48 -4.93
CA THR A 35 -4.12 -13.17 -5.79
C THR A 35 -3.82 -14.66 -5.86
N ARG A 36 -2.56 -15.05 -6.08
CA ARG A 36 -2.14 -16.47 -6.12
C ARG A 36 -2.36 -17.21 -4.80
N SER A 37 -2.21 -16.55 -3.66
CA SER A 37 -2.52 -17.15 -2.36
C SER A 37 -4.00 -17.51 -2.25
N ILE A 38 -4.88 -16.61 -2.70
CA ILE A 38 -6.33 -16.83 -2.76
C ILE A 38 -6.67 -17.98 -3.73
N GLU A 39 -6.06 -18.00 -4.91
CA GLU A 39 -6.23 -19.10 -5.89
C GLU A 39 -5.91 -20.47 -5.25
N ALA A 40 -4.76 -20.56 -4.57
CA ALA A 40 -4.31 -21.80 -3.97
C ALA A 40 -5.22 -22.27 -2.82
N ASP A 41 -5.64 -21.35 -1.95
CA ASP A 41 -6.41 -21.71 -0.75
C ASP A 41 -7.89 -22.00 -1.02
N PHE A 42 -8.46 -21.37 -2.06
CA PHE A 42 -9.90 -21.47 -2.36
C PHE A 42 -10.22 -22.23 -3.65
N GLY A 43 -9.20 -22.65 -4.41
CA GLY A 43 -9.39 -23.34 -5.69
C GLY A 43 -10.10 -22.51 -6.75
N LEU A 44 -9.92 -21.18 -6.69
CA LEU A 44 -10.57 -20.23 -7.60
C LEU A 44 -9.71 -19.98 -8.85
N THR A 45 -10.34 -19.52 -9.91
CA THR A 45 -9.62 -19.01 -11.09
C THR A 45 -8.92 -17.69 -10.76
N PRO A 46 -7.86 -17.27 -11.51
CA PRO A 46 -7.19 -16.00 -11.30
C PRO A 46 -8.13 -14.79 -11.30
N SER A 47 -9.12 -14.79 -12.21
CA SER A 47 -10.10 -13.70 -12.30
C SER A 47 -11.00 -13.63 -11.07
N GLN A 48 -11.52 -14.80 -10.62
CA GLN A 48 -12.32 -14.88 -9.40
C GLN A 48 -11.52 -14.46 -8.16
N SER A 49 -10.27 -14.91 -8.05
CA SER A 49 -9.40 -14.56 -6.93
C SER A 49 -9.11 -13.08 -6.86
N GLU A 50 -8.90 -12.43 -8.01
CA GLU A 50 -8.71 -10.98 -8.09
C GLU A 50 -9.98 -10.23 -7.69
N GLU A 51 -11.15 -10.70 -8.11
CA GLU A 51 -12.44 -10.13 -7.71
C GLU A 51 -12.68 -10.28 -6.21
N TYR A 52 -12.46 -11.47 -5.64
CA TYR A 52 -12.58 -11.73 -4.21
C TYR A 52 -11.62 -10.85 -3.39
N LYS A 53 -10.37 -10.74 -3.83
CA LYS A 53 -9.38 -9.85 -3.22
C LYS A 53 -9.89 -8.41 -3.15
N LYS A 54 -10.37 -7.87 -4.27
CA LYS A 54 -10.87 -6.48 -4.36
C LYS A 54 -12.13 -6.24 -3.54
N THR A 55 -13.04 -7.22 -3.54
CA THR A 55 -14.34 -7.09 -2.87
C THR A 55 -14.24 -7.23 -1.37
N TYR A 56 -13.49 -8.20 -0.90
CA TYR A 56 -13.48 -8.56 0.52
C TYR A 56 -12.25 -8.06 1.26
N GLY A 57 -11.06 -8.11 0.66
CA GLY A 57 -9.80 -7.67 1.25
C GLY A 57 -9.64 -8.10 2.72
N PHE A 58 -9.41 -7.14 3.59
CA PHE A 58 -9.34 -7.29 5.06
C PHE A 58 -10.61 -6.78 5.76
N SER A 59 -11.77 -6.78 5.07
CA SER A 59 -13.02 -6.37 5.67
C SER A 59 -13.40 -7.25 6.87
N LYS A 60 -14.22 -6.68 7.80
CA LYS A 60 -14.68 -7.41 9.01
C LYS A 60 -15.72 -8.49 8.74
N THR A 61 -16.12 -8.70 7.47
CA THR A 61 -17.03 -9.77 7.05
C THR A 61 -16.36 -11.14 7.20
N ASP A 62 -17.15 -12.22 7.27
CA ASP A 62 -16.59 -13.57 7.34
C ASP A 62 -15.76 -13.95 6.10
N ALA A 63 -16.18 -13.47 4.91
CA ALA A 63 -15.39 -13.62 3.69
C ALA A 63 -14.07 -12.85 3.79
N GLY A 64 -14.10 -11.59 4.24
CA GLY A 64 -12.90 -10.78 4.44
C GLY A 64 -11.92 -11.38 5.44
N LYS A 65 -12.41 -11.95 6.54
CA LYS A 65 -11.55 -12.66 7.51
C LYS A 65 -10.85 -13.88 6.90
N LYS A 66 -11.55 -14.65 6.06
CA LYS A 66 -10.98 -15.80 5.36
C LYS A 66 -9.93 -15.37 4.34
N ILE A 67 -10.23 -14.36 3.53
CA ILE A 67 -9.29 -13.78 2.57
C ILE A 67 -8.09 -13.17 3.29
N GLY A 68 -8.31 -12.42 4.36
CA GLY A 68 -7.26 -11.85 5.19
C GLY A 68 -6.30 -12.93 5.70
N LYS A 69 -6.83 -14.03 6.26
CA LYS A 69 -6.02 -15.16 6.76
C LYS A 69 -5.20 -15.82 5.63
N SER A 70 -5.79 -16.01 4.46
CA SER A 70 -5.10 -16.56 3.29
C SER A 70 -3.93 -15.68 2.82
N THR A 71 -4.12 -14.36 2.86
CA THR A 71 -3.17 -13.40 2.32
C THR A 71 -2.17 -12.85 3.35
N GLU A 72 -2.41 -13.10 4.64
CA GLU A 72 -1.57 -12.64 5.75
C GLU A 72 -0.09 -13.02 5.61
N PRO A 73 0.31 -14.25 5.19
CA PRO A 73 1.72 -14.59 5.01
C PRO A 73 2.43 -13.69 4.00
N ILE A 74 1.74 -13.34 2.91
CA ILE A 74 2.29 -12.46 1.87
C ILE A 74 2.47 -11.03 2.39
N LEU A 75 1.44 -10.50 3.05
CA LEU A 75 1.53 -9.15 3.63
C LEU A 75 2.51 -9.09 4.79
N SER A 76 2.60 -10.14 5.60
CA SER A 76 3.60 -10.23 6.66
C SER A 76 5.03 -10.18 6.11
N SER A 77 5.28 -10.79 4.96
CA SER A 77 6.58 -10.68 4.29
C SER A 77 6.88 -9.24 3.84
N ILE A 78 5.89 -8.53 3.30
CA ILE A 78 6.02 -7.12 2.94
C ILE A 78 6.26 -6.27 4.19
N LEU A 79 5.48 -6.49 5.27
CA LEU A 79 5.64 -5.79 6.53
C LEU A 79 7.03 -6.00 7.15
N LEU A 80 7.59 -7.21 7.06
CA LEU A 80 8.93 -7.50 7.55
C LEU A 80 9.98 -6.65 6.82
N GLU A 81 9.89 -6.52 5.50
CA GLU A 81 10.81 -5.70 4.72
C GLU A 81 10.62 -4.20 5.03
N ILE A 82 9.38 -3.74 5.24
CA ILE A 82 9.12 -2.38 5.71
C ILE A 82 9.78 -2.13 7.07
N LYS A 83 9.62 -3.05 8.03
CA LYS A 83 10.25 -2.95 9.35
C LYS A 83 11.77 -2.90 9.27
N LYS A 84 12.39 -3.68 8.37
CA LYS A 84 13.84 -3.60 8.11
C LYS A 84 14.25 -2.23 7.56
N ALA A 85 13.50 -1.68 6.60
CA ALA A 85 13.77 -0.36 6.06
C ALA A 85 13.63 0.74 7.12
N LEU A 86 12.62 0.65 7.99
CA LEU A 86 12.43 1.56 9.12
C LEU A 86 13.56 1.46 10.15
N ALA A 87 14.00 0.24 10.48
CA ALA A 87 15.13 0.01 11.38
C ALA A 87 16.44 0.57 10.80
N PHE A 88 16.69 0.36 9.52
CA PHE A 88 17.85 0.94 8.84
C PHE A 88 17.83 2.47 8.88
N TYR A 89 16.65 3.06 8.59
CA TYR A 89 16.47 4.51 8.66
C TYR A 89 16.73 5.05 10.08
N SER A 90 16.17 4.40 11.11
CA SER A 90 16.37 4.76 12.51
C SER A 90 17.85 4.70 12.92
N GLN A 91 18.58 3.66 12.52
CA GLN A 91 20.02 3.55 12.80
C GLN A 91 20.82 4.69 12.17
N LYS A 92 20.44 5.09 10.95
CA LYS A 92 21.15 6.14 10.21
C LYS A 92 20.90 7.55 10.77
N TYR A 93 19.67 7.84 11.20
CA TYR A 93 19.23 9.18 11.58
C TYR A 93 18.98 9.35 13.09
N LYS A 94 19.13 8.28 13.89
CA LYS A 94 19.02 8.26 15.36
C LYS A 94 17.74 8.95 15.89
N ASP A 95 17.89 9.90 16.84
CA ASP A 95 16.78 10.52 17.57
C ASP A 95 15.83 11.35 16.68
N ASP A 96 16.27 11.76 15.50
CA ASP A 96 15.44 12.49 14.51
C ASP A 96 14.67 11.55 13.56
N ALA A 97 14.72 10.24 13.78
CA ALA A 97 14.23 9.23 12.83
C ALA A 97 12.76 8.82 13.04
N ILE A 98 11.92 9.66 13.62
CA ILE A 98 10.53 9.31 13.89
C ILE A 98 9.71 9.36 12.58
N ILE A 99 9.22 8.20 12.13
CA ILE A 99 8.24 8.10 11.07
C ILE A 99 6.85 8.16 11.71
N GLN A 100 6.12 9.22 11.44
CA GLN A 100 4.80 9.48 12.03
C GLN A 100 3.66 8.92 11.18
N GLN A 101 3.89 8.67 9.86
CA GLN A 101 2.83 8.28 8.96
C GLN A 101 3.33 7.37 7.84
N VAL A 102 2.51 6.36 7.54
CA VAL A 102 2.61 5.51 6.35
C VAL A 102 1.57 5.96 5.33
N LEU A 103 1.99 6.24 4.11
CA LEU A 103 1.12 6.57 2.99
C LEU A 103 1.07 5.39 2.03
N LEU A 104 -0.07 4.69 1.97
CA LEU A 104 -0.28 3.57 1.04
C LEU A 104 -0.69 4.07 -0.34
N SER A 105 -0.10 3.51 -1.38
CA SER A 105 -0.36 3.82 -2.78
C SER A 105 -0.33 2.55 -3.64
N GLY A 106 -0.68 2.69 -4.92
CA GLY A 106 -0.78 1.57 -5.86
C GLY A 106 -2.11 0.82 -5.79
N GLY A 107 -2.34 -0.07 -6.73
CA GLY A 107 -3.63 -0.76 -6.87
C GLY A 107 -4.04 -1.60 -5.67
N THR A 108 -3.08 -2.21 -4.98
CA THR A 108 -3.34 -3.03 -3.79
C THR A 108 -3.74 -2.18 -2.56
N ALA A 109 -3.40 -0.89 -2.53
CA ALA A 109 -3.81 0.00 -1.45
C ALA A 109 -5.34 0.25 -1.39
N LYS A 110 -6.07 -0.15 -2.43
CA LYS A 110 -7.55 -0.08 -2.48
C LYS A 110 -8.26 -1.24 -1.78
N LEU A 111 -7.52 -2.25 -1.30
CA LEU A 111 -8.14 -3.40 -0.64
C LEU A 111 -8.83 -2.96 0.65
N PRO A 112 -10.10 -3.36 0.87
CA PRO A 112 -10.82 -3.02 2.09
C PRO A 112 -10.04 -3.39 3.36
N GLY A 113 -9.83 -2.44 4.27
CA GLY A 113 -9.19 -2.65 5.56
C GLY A 113 -7.66 -2.81 5.54
N ILE A 114 -7.00 -2.62 4.41
CA ILE A 114 -5.53 -2.75 4.31
C ILE A 114 -4.81 -1.68 5.15
N ASP A 115 -5.35 -0.49 5.22
CA ASP A 115 -4.85 0.61 6.02
C ASP A 115 -4.83 0.26 7.51
N LEU A 116 -5.92 -0.30 8.02
CA LEU A 116 -6.00 -0.78 9.41
C LEU A 116 -5.01 -1.92 9.65
N PHE A 117 -4.90 -2.87 8.71
CA PHE A 117 -3.94 -3.97 8.81
C PHE A 117 -2.50 -3.45 8.94
N PHE A 118 -2.11 -2.47 8.13
CA PHE A 118 -0.77 -1.88 8.21
C PHE A 118 -0.59 -1.05 9.51
N ALA A 119 -1.59 -0.26 9.91
CA ALA A 119 -1.54 0.53 11.13
C ALA A 119 -1.35 -0.35 12.38
N GLU A 120 -2.11 -1.43 12.49
CA GLU A 120 -2.04 -2.37 13.62
C GLU A 120 -0.69 -3.10 13.67
N ASN A 121 -0.12 -3.48 12.52
CA ASN A 121 1.13 -4.24 12.46
C ASN A 121 2.40 -3.39 12.56
N LEU A 122 2.35 -2.13 12.16
CA LEU A 122 3.48 -1.20 12.21
C LEU A 122 3.45 -0.30 13.45
N GLY A 123 2.29 -0.11 14.07
CA GLY A 123 2.10 0.86 15.17
C GLY A 123 2.26 2.31 14.71
N ILE A 124 2.04 2.58 13.42
CA ILE A 124 2.20 3.90 12.79
C ILE A 124 0.89 4.24 12.08
N GLU A 125 0.44 5.50 12.20
CA GLU A 125 -0.71 5.99 11.45
C GLU A 125 -0.56 5.65 9.97
N THR A 126 -1.57 4.99 9.41
CA THR A 126 -1.54 4.55 8.01
C THR A 126 -2.76 5.10 7.28
N VAL A 127 -2.51 5.77 6.16
CA VAL A 127 -3.57 6.35 5.32
C VAL A 127 -3.37 5.94 3.86
N VAL A 128 -4.48 5.83 3.14
CA VAL A 128 -4.46 5.59 1.69
C VAL A 128 -4.24 6.91 0.96
N ALA A 129 -3.33 6.92 -0.02
CA ALA A 129 -3.02 8.10 -0.80
C ALA A 129 -4.24 8.61 -1.57
N PHE A 130 -4.50 9.90 -1.45
CA PHE A 130 -5.52 10.61 -2.20
C PHE A 130 -4.89 11.80 -2.92
N PRO A 131 -4.22 11.56 -4.05
CA PRO A 131 -3.42 12.59 -4.76
C PRO A 131 -4.27 13.75 -5.30
N TRP A 132 -5.58 13.56 -5.44
CA TRP A 132 -6.51 14.57 -5.94
C TRP A 132 -6.70 15.79 -5.03
N LYS A 133 -6.17 15.77 -3.80
CA LYS A 133 -6.20 16.94 -2.89
C LYS A 133 -5.63 18.20 -3.52
N ILE A 134 -4.68 18.08 -4.43
CA ILE A 134 -4.11 19.22 -5.16
C ILE A 134 -5.11 19.90 -6.11
N PHE A 135 -6.19 19.19 -6.48
CA PHE A 135 -7.28 19.68 -7.33
C PHE A 135 -8.56 19.99 -6.53
N ALA A 136 -8.44 20.31 -5.24
CA ALA A 136 -9.58 20.45 -4.31
C ALA A 136 -10.72 21.36 -4.81
N ASN A 137 -10.41 22.30 -5.71
CA ASN A 137 -11.39 23.25 -6.28
C ASN A 137 -11.95 22.80 -7.64
N GLN A 138 -11.62 21.60 -8.12
CA GLN A 138 -12.10 21.09 -9.41
C GLN A 138 -13.03 19.89 -9.20
N GLN A 139 -14.11 19.85 -9.97
CA GLN A 139 -14.97 18.66 -10.01
C GLN A 139 -14.29 17.58 -10.86
N LEU A 140 -13.84 16.52 -10.19
CA LEU A 140 -13.23 15.38 -10.86
C LEU A 140 -14.32 14.33 -11.21
N PRO A 141 -14.19 13.66 -12.38
CA PRO A 141 -15.04 12.53 -12.72
C PRO A 141 -15.02 11.44 -11.64
N PRO A 142 -16.16 10.77 -11.35
CA PRO A 142 -16.24 9.72 -10.34
C PRO A 142 -15.23 8.59 -10.53
N ASP A 143 -14.97 8.22 -11.78
CA ASP A 143 -14.01 7.14 -12.12
C ASP A 143 -12.58 7.48 -11.69
N LEU A 144 -12.17 8.74 -11.77
CA LEU A 144 -10.88 9.20 -11.29
C LEU A 144 -10.81 9.19 -9.75
N LEU A 145 -11.89 9.56 -9.08
CA LEU A 145 -11.95 9.53 -7.61
C LEU A 145 -11.75 8.09 -7.08
N ASN A 146 -12.40 7.11 -7.71
CA ASN A 146 -12.30 5.69 -7.33
C ASN A 146 -10.94 5.06 -7.65
N SER A 147 -10.17 5.67 -8.54
CA SER A 147 -8.86 5.19 -8.99
C SER A 147 -7.68 6.01 -8.44
N SER A 148 -7.90 6.78 -7.37
CA SER A 148 -6.94 7.77 -6.85
C SER A 148 -5.54 7.20 -6.64
N THR A 149 -5.40 6.03 -6.04
CA THR A 149 -4.10 5.42 -5.73
C THR A 149 -3.31 4.99 -6.97
N ASP A 150 -3.99 4.68 -8.08
CA ASP A 150 -3.36 4.23 -9.33
C ASP A 150 -2.64 5.38 -10.04
N TYR A 151 -3.14 6.61 -9.86
CA TYR A 151 -2.59 7.81 -10.51
C TYR A 151 -1.51 8.52 -9.71
N THR A 152 -1.18 8.07 -8.50
CA THR A 152 -0.21 8.74 -7.62
C THR A 152 1.14 8.96 -8.30
N ILE A 153 1.67 7.94 -8.98
CA ILE A 153 2.97 8.02 -9.68
C ILE A 153 2.85 8.90 -10.93
N ALA A 154 1.82 8.70 -11.75
CA ALA A 154 1.62 9.46 -12.98
C ALA A 154 1.47 10.97 -12.69
N LEU A 155 0.72 11.29 -11.63
CA LEU A 155 0.53 12.67 -11.19
C LEU A 155 1.83 13.29 -10.66
N GLY A 156 2.58 12.53 -9.86
CA GLY A 156 3.89 12.99 -9.37
C GLY A 156 4.89 13.25 -10.51
N LEU A 157 4.87 12.41 -11.55
CA LEU A 157 5.68 12.64 -12.75
C LEU A 157 5.24 13.89 -13.53
N ALA A 158 3.93 14.10 -13.68
CA ALA A 158 3.38 15.26 -14.36
C ALA A 158 3.67 16.58 -13.63
N MET A 159 3.90 16.53 -12.33
CA MET A 159 4.21 17.70 -11.49
C MET A 159 5.72 17.97 -11.36
N ARG A 160 6.58 17.15 -11.97
CA ARG A 160 8.02 17.22 -11.75
C ARG A 160 8.67 18.53 -12.26
N ASP A 161 8.09 19.13 -13.28
CA ASP A 161 8.62 20.31 -13.96
C ASP A 161 7.76 21.56 -13.69
N LEU A 162 6.87 21.49 -12.69
CA LEU A 162 6.08 22.60 -12.17
C LEU A 162 6.73 23.16 -10.90
#